data_7817371b5589de1ff8b59d72633c51a7
#
_entry.id   7817371b5589de1ff8b59d72633c51a7
#
_cell.length_a   1.000
_cell.length_b   1.000
_cell.length_c   1.000
_cell.angle_alpha   90.00
_cell.angle_beta   90.00
_cell.angle_gamma   90.00
#
_symmetry.space_group_name_H-M   'P 1'
#
loop_
_entity.id
_entity.type
_entity.pdbx_description
1 polymer ?
#
loop_
_entity_poly.entity_id
_entity_poly.type
_entity_poly.pdbx_seq_one_letter_code
_entity_poly.pdbx_strand_id
1 'polypeptide(L)'
;VSNLSELLPAGGGQNNFTFTASGAISNGDTIIVNSDNTVSAVSSSATGVIGAIGTATSFDSNVTHMSGAYDPINKIVLIAYDDNNNSSYGTAVVGTISGNTITFGTPVVFLSNTVAYTSTAFDSTAKKFVVGHQGGLGGYATLLTVSGTSITVNQNYQFTSAAITFTSVAYSYTDNITAIAFRNGAGTAGAAVGATVSGTSISTSSVQYYTASVSSYTAVAFDESAGKFVFVAQDGGNNDAGTAVVGTWGGGSFSFGTPVTYDTSGLVAFNQIAYDASAQKVVIAWTAYGNNQYATAIVGTVSGTSISFGTSVVFGSYAAQYPSVTYCPLLQRVFAFSKNNALGSPYPSFAAMGKVSGSSISFGSSTQISDGSAYNSAIYIPDKNKVLTLYQDPTSTSGVVNLVEVNNYNFTDAGFIGLAAQAISDTATGSVNTLGSLNESQSGLTIGSDYYAYRDGNLVTSPVGFDIGGGSYDNKSVSVAAQVASPHSMAISADGTAMYVLNLGSPYNVAQYTLATAYDVSTATYASKSFSVSSQETSPRGMTFKPDGTKFYVIGSGNNTVYEYTLSTAWDISTASYSGNSFLATGQSTPCGLGFNSAGTR
;
A
#
# COMPACT_ATOMS: atom_id res chain seq x y z
N VAL A 1 -15.11 37.88 -30.60
CA VAL A 1 -14.32 37.50 -29.42
C VAL A 1 -12.90 37.41 -29.88
N SER A 2 -12.03 38.37 -29.46
CA SER A 2 -10.61 38.40 -29.84
C SER A 2 -9.97 37.14 -29.26
N ASN A 3 -9.30 36.40 -30.13
CA ASN A 3 -8.59 35.18 -29.72
C ASN A 3 -7.38 35.60 -28.87
N LEU A 4 -7.19 34.98 -27.71
CA LEU A 4 -6.10 35.31 -26.77
C LEU A 4 -4.72 35.11 -27.41
N SER A 5 -4.61 34.27 -28.44
CA SER A 5 -3.40 34.09 -29.25
C SER A 5 -2.99 35.32 -30.06
N GLU A 6 -3.91 36.27 -30.31
CA GLU A 6 -3.62 37.53 -31.01
C GLU A 6 -3.03 38.60 -30.08
N LEU A 7 -3.12 38.38 -28.76
CA LEU A 7 -2.60 39.29 -27.73
C LEU A 7 -1.21 38.88 -27.21
N LEU A 8 -0.70 37.74 -27.62
CA LEU A 8 0.63 37.28 -27.21
C LEU A 8 1.69 37.67 -28.23
N PRO A 9 2.90 38.06 -27.79
CA PRO A 9 4.02 38.36 -28.73
C PRO A 9 4.27 37.16 -29.64
N ALA A 10 4.67 37.44 -30.89
CA ALA A 10 5.05 36.39 -31.85
C ALA A 10 6.13 35.48 -31.25
N GLY A 11 5.78 34.20 -31.03
CA GLY A 11 6.59 33.21 -30.35
C GLY A 11 6.17 32.89 -28.91
N GLY A 12 5.25 33.66 -28.32
CA GLY A 12 4.66 33.34 -27.02
C GLY A 12 3.35 32.54 -27.19
N GLY A 13 3.37 31.23 -26.99
CA GLY A 13 2.14 30.45 -26.93
C GLY A 13 1.99 29.31 -27.95
N GLN A 14 3.01 28.94 -28.69
CA GLN A 14 3.00 27.74 -29.54
C GLN A 14 4.10 26.76 -29.14
N ASN A 15 3.97 26.16 -27.97
CA ASN A 15 4.76 24.99 -27.58
C ASN A 15 4.02 23.72 -28.02
N ASN A 16 3.77 23.60 -29.33
CA ASN A 16 3.25 22.40 -29.97
C ASN A 16 4.41 21.60 -30.53
N PHE A 17 4.47 20.34 -30.11
CA PHE A 17 5.42 19.37 -30.64
C PHE A 17 4.66 18.27 -31.37
N THR A 18 5.28 17.73 -32.41
CA THR A 18 4.71 16.67 -33.23
C THR A 18 5.27 15.32 -32.79
N PHE A 19 4.37 14.41 -32.53
CA PHE A 19 4.72 13.03 -32.09
C PHE A 19 3.94 12.01 -32.93
N THR A 20 4.48 10.78 -33.00
CA THR A 20 3.79 9.63 -33.56
C THR A 20 2.95 8.96 -32.47
N ALA A 21 1.68 8.70 -32.75
CA ALA A 21 0.78 8.06 -31.82
C ALA A 21 0.98 6.54 -31.76
N SER A 22 0.95 5.99 -30.57
CA SER A 22 0.80 4.55 -30.30
C SER A 22 -0.60 4.34 -29.71
N GLY A 23 -1.53 3.90 -30.52
CA GLY A 23 -2.96 3.90 -30.27
C GLY A 23 -3.66 5.18 -30.72
N ALA A 24 -4.97 5.11 -30.90
CA ALA A 24 -5.78 6.28 -31.27
C ALA A 24 -5.86 7.28 -30.10
N ILE A 25 -5.69 8.56 -30.39
CA ILE A 25 -5.70 9.66 -29.43
C ILE A 25 -6.82 10.62 -29.83
N SER A 26 -7.64 11.03 -28.89
CA SER A 26 -8.67 12.06 -29.09
C SER A 26 -8.11 13.45 -28.85
N ASN A 27 -8.70 14.45 -29.46
CA ASN A 27 -8.35 15.83 -29.18
C ASN A 27 -8.65 16.19 -27.72
N GLY A 28 -7.66 16.77 -27.02
CA GLY A 28 -7.78 17.10 -25.60
C GLY A 28 -7.33 16.00 -24.64
N ASP A 29 -7.02 14.79 -25.13
CA ASP A 29 -6.50 13.71 -24.27
C ASP A 29 -5.19 14.13 -23.60
N THR A 30 -5.03 13.70 -22.36
CA THR A 30 -3.77 13.78 -21.61
C THR A 30 -2.76 12.80 -22.22
N ILE A 31 -1.56 13.28 -22.53
CA ILE A 31 -0.57 12.56 -23.33
C ILE A 31 0.68 12.22 -22.52
N ILE A 32 1.15 10.99 -22.67
CA ILE A 32 2.42 10.49 -22.14
C ILE A 32 3.35 10.07 -23.27
N VAL A 33 4.66 10.16 -23.03
CA VAL A 33 5.71 9.61 -23.91
C VAL A 33 5.99 8.17 -23.52
N ASN A 34 5.99 7.29 -24.49
CA ASN A 34 6.39 5.90 -24.36
C ASN A 34 7.92 5.74 -24.48
N SER A 35 8.45 4.60 -24.05
CA SER A 35 9.89 4.29 -24.11
C SER A 35 10.46 4.22 -25.52
N ASP A 36 9.62 4.06 -26.54
CA ASP A 36 9.98 4.04 -27.96
C ASP A 36 9.85 5.41 -28.65
N ASN A 37 9.68 6.50 -27.87
CA ASN A 37 9.45 7.87 -28.31
C ASN A 37 8.12 8.11 -29.06
N THR A 38 7.21 7.17 -29.05
CA THR A 38 5.81 7.42 -29.44
C THR A 38 5.03 8.07 -28.29
N VAL A 39 3.81 8.54 -28.56
CA VAL A 39 2.92 9.07 -27.52
C VAL A 39 1.62 8.28 -27.46
N SER A 40 1.07 8.16 -26.27
CA SER A 40 -0.24 7.53 -26.03
C SER A 40 -1.12 8.44 -25.20
N ALA A 41 -2.45 8.32 -25.35
CA ALA A 41 -3.38 8.90 -24.40
C ALA A 41 -3.26 8.18 -23.06
N VAL A 42 -3.37 8.93 -21.97
CA VAL A 42 -3.54 8.33 -20.64
C VAL A 42 -4.87 7.59 -20.62
N SER A 43 -4.82 6.31 -20.34
CA SER A 43 -6.02 5.48 -20.21
C SER A 43 -6.07 4.85 -18.82
N SER A 44 -7.25 4.84 -18.22
CA SER A 44 -7.50 4.07 -17.00
C SER A 44 -7.71 2.61 -17.34
N SER A 45 -7.06 1.71 -16.62
CA SER A 45 -7.36 0.29 -16.68
C SER A 45 -8.48 -0.06 -15.68
N ALA A 46 -9.54 -0.67 -16.17
CA ALA A 46 -10.63 -1.14 -15.31
C ALA A 46 -10.15 -2.18 -14.28
N THR A 47 -9.11 -2.94 -14.63
CA THR A 47 -8.55 -4.02 -13.79
C THR A 47 -7.23 -3.65 -13.11
N GLY A 48 -6.57 -2.57 -13.54
CA GLY A 48 -5.22 -2.18 -13.10
C GLY A 48 -4.14 -2.62 -14.09
N VAL A 49 -2.94 -2.09 -13.94
CA VAL A 49 -1.76 -2.31 -14.80
C VAL A 49 -0.58 -2.73 -13.93
N ILE A 50 0.17 -3.71 -14.42
CA ILE A 50 1.50 -4.04 -13.89
C ILE A 50 2.51 -3.13 -14.60
N GLY A 51 3.18 -2.31 -13.82
CA GLY A 51 4.19 -1.36 -14.30
C GLY A 51 5.59 -1.97 -14.35
N ALA A 52 6.60 -1.15 -14.04
CA ALA A 52 7.99 -1.58 -14.05
C ALA A 52 8.25 -2.70 -13.03
N ILE A 53 9.08 -3.66 -13.42
CA ILE A 53 9.54 -4.75 -12.59
C ILE A 53 10.97 -4.44 -12.18
N GLY A 54 11.22 -4.35 -10.88
CA GLY A 54 12.55 -4.13 -10.32
C GLY A 54 13.49 -5.31 -10.57
N THR A 55 14.77 -5.08 -10.40
CA THR A 55 15.77 -6.12 -10.54
C THR A 55 15.57 -7.21 -9.48
N ALA A 56 15.61 -8.46 -9.92
CA ALA A 56 15.58 -9.62 -9.03
C ALA A 56 16.75 -9.56 -8.04
N THR A 57 16.46 -9.65 -6.75
CA THR A 57 17.46 -9.56 -5.68
C THR A 57 17.39 -10.82 -4.82
N SER A 58 18.50 -11.56 -4.73
CA SER A 58 18.59 -12.72 -3.85
C SER A 58 18.82 -12.29 -2.40
N PHE A 59 18.16 -12.97 -1.44
CA PHE A 59 18.36 -12.74 -0.01
C PHE A 59 19.11 -13.89 0.67
N ASP A 60 19.08 -15.10 0.11
CA ASP A 60 19.83 -16.27 0.56
C ASP A 60 19.87 -17.33 -0.53
N SER A 61 20.71 -18.34 -0.37
CA SER A 61 20.82 -19.46 -1.30
C SER A 61 20.22 -20.74 -0.71
N ASN A 62 19.65 -21.60 -1.58
CA ASN A 62 19.09 -22.90 -1.24
C ASN A 62 18.02 -22.84 -0.12
N VAL A 63 16.95 -22.08 -0.37
CA VAL A 63 15.85 -21.87 0.57
C VAL A 63 14.54 -22.47 0.04
N THR A 64 13.66 -22.88 0.96
CA THR A 64 12.29 -23.33 0.63
C THR A 64 11.27 -22.77 1.61
N HIS A 65 9.97 -23.05 1.41
CA HIS A 65 8.85 -22.68 2.29
C HIS A 65 8.95 -21.27 2.87
N MET A 66 9.17 -20.29 2.02
CA MET A 66 9.36 -18.90 2.43
C MET A 66 8.06 -18.12 2.47
N SER A 67 7.99 -17.18 3.38
CA SER A 67 6.90 -16.22 3.52
C SER A 67 7.41 -14.89 4.04
N GLY A 68 6.64 -13.83 3.87
CA GLY A 68 7.03 -12.55 4.43
C GLY A 68 5.84 -11.69 4.82
N ALA A 69 6.12 -10.66 5.61
CA ALA A 69 5.17 -9.63 5.99
C ALA A 69 5.84 -8.26 6.02
N TYR A 70 5.04 -7.23 5.74
CA TYR A 70 5.49 -5.84 5.77
C TYR A 70 5.13 -5.19 7.10
N ASP A 71 6.09 -4.48 7.69
CA ASP A 71 5.89 -3.58 8.82
C ASP A 71 5.74 -2.14 8.29
N PRO A 72 4.53 -1.57 8.32
CA PRO A 72 4.28 -0.21 7.81
C PRO A 72 4.86 0.88 8.72
N ILE A 73 5.21 0.56 9.97
CA ILE A 73 5.74 1.51 10.94
C ILE A 73 7.24 1.73 10.67
N ASN A 74 8.00 0.65 10.56
CA ASN A 74 9.44 0.70 10.30
C ASN A 74 9.78 0.66 8.79
N LYS A 75 8.79 0.46 7.92
CA LYS A 75 8.92 0.39 6.44
C LYS A 75 9.90 -0.68 6.00
N ILE A 76 9.78 -1.85 6.59
CA ILE A 76 10.62 -3.01 6.34
C ILE A 76 9.79 -4.25 5.99
N VAL A 77 10.41 -5.20 5.32
CA VAL A 77 9.86 -6.55 5.09
C VAL A 77 10.65 -7.53 5.92
N LEU A 78 9.98 -8.37 6.69
CA LEU A 78 10.58 -9.58 7.25
C LEU A 78 10.24 -10.76 6.34
N ILE A 79 11.25 -11.55 5.97
CA ILE A 79 11.12 -12.83 5.25
C ILE A 79 11.58 -13.94 6.19
N ALA A 80 10.73 -14.95 6.38
CA ALA A 80 11.04 -16.17 7.11
C ALA A 80 11.07 -17.36 6.14
N TYR A 81 12.02 -18.27 6.32
CA TYR A 81 12.26 -19.39 5.42
C TYR A 81 12.99 -20.53 6.14
N ASP A 82 13.02 -21.71 5.52
CA ASP A 82 13.96 -22.78 5.91
C ASP A 82 15.24 -22.66 5.06
N ASP A 83 16.38 -22.62 5.77
CA ASP A 83 17.71 -22.51 5.17
C ASP A 83 18.32 -23.92 5.04
N ASN A 84 18.23 -24.45 3.81
CA ASN A 84 18.71 -25.80 3.51
C ASN A 84 20.25 -25.92 3.57
N ASN A 85 20.97 -24.81 3.49
CA ASN A 85 22.42 -24.81 3.69
C ASN A 85 22.78 -24.91 5.18
N ASN A 86 21.84 -24.58 6.06
CA ASN A 86 22.02 -24.63 7.50
C ASN A 86 21.09 -25.68 8.13
N SER A 87 21.09 -26.90 7.62
CA SER A 87 20.31 -28.05 8.14
C SER A 87 18.79 -27.79 8.15
N SER A 88 18.27 -27.00 7.21
CA SER A 88 16.89 -26.54 7.12
C SER A 88 16.40 -25.83 8.39
N TYR A 89 17.29 -25.11 9.08
CA TYR A 89 16.92 -24.31 10.24
C TYR A 89 16.02 -23.15 9.85
N GLY A 90 15.08 -22.83 10.75
CA GLY A 90 14.22 -21.66 10.57
C GLY A 90 15.03 -20.38 10.67
N THR A 91 15.08 -19.64 9.56
CA THR A 91 15.88 -18.43 9.41
C THR A 91 15.01 -17.27 8.97
N ALA A 92 15.34 -16.06 9.39
CA ALA A 92 14.64 -14.84 8.98
C ALA A 92 15.63 -13.75 8.60
N VAL A 93 15.23 -12.90 7.65
CA VAL A 93 16.01 -11.74 7.18
C VAL A 93 15.12 -10.52 7.03
N VAL A 94 15.67 -9.34 7.29
CA VAL A 94 14.97 -8.05 7.09
C VAL A 94 15.42 -7.41 5.79
N GLY A 95 14.44 -7.02 4.96
CA GLY A 95 14.64 -6.22 3.76
C GLY A 95 14.25 -4.76 3.96
N THR A 96 15.09 -3.84 3.50
CA THR A 96 14.83 -2.40 3.45
C THR A 96 14.67 -1.96 2.00
N ILE A 97 13.57 -1.25 1.69
CA ILE A 97 13.20 -0.86 0.34
C ILE A 97 13.56 0.61 0.08
N SER A 98 14.34 0.86 -0.97
CA SER A 98 14.67 2.21 -1.46
C SER A 98 14.44 2.29 -2.98
N GLY A 99 13.49 3.12 -3.41
CA GLY A 99 13.10 3.20 -4.82
C GLY A 99 12.63 1.85 -5.36
N ASN A 100 13.34 1.32 -6.37
CA ASN A 100 13.06 0.01 -7.00
C ASN A 100 14.00 -1.10 -6.53
N THR A 101 14.76 -0.87 -5.46
CA THR A 101 15.73 -1.84 -4.93
C THR A 101 15.38 -2.23 -3.51
N ILE A 102 15.78 -3.45 -3.14
CA ILE A 102 15.72 -3.94 -1.77
C ILE A 102 17.13 -4.37 -1.34
N THR A 103 17.48 -4.06 -0.10
CA THR A 103 18.74 -4.50 0.52
C THR A 103 18.41 -5.29 1.77
N PHE A 104 19.20 -6.34 2.04
CA PHE A 104 18.95 -7.24 3.15
C PHE A 104 19.99 -7.06 4.27
N GLY A 105 19.50 -7.21 5.50
CA GLY A 105 20.34 -7.32 6.69
C GLY A 105 20.97 -8.72 6.82
N THR A 106 21.58 -8.98 7.96
CA THR A 106 22.15 -10.30 8.27
C THR A 106 21.02 -11.27 8.65
N PRO A 107 20.94 -12.47 8.01
CA PRO A 107 19.99 -13.49 8.40
C PRO A 107 20.20 -13.96 9.85
N VAL A 108 19.11 -14.28 10.54
CA VAL A 108 19.11 -14.76 11.93
C VAL A 108 18.34 -16.06 12.03
N VAL A 109 18.97 -17.10 12.59
CA VAL A 109 18.31 -18.35 12.89
C VAL A 109 17.32 -18.13 14.05
N PHE A 110 16.03 -18.35 13.81
CA PHE A 110 15.00 -18.24 14.84
C PHE A 110 14.69 -19.58 15.51
N LEU A 111 14.94 -20.71 14.81
CA LEU A 111 14.80 -22.04 15.38
C LEU A 111 15.91 -22.97 14.84
N SER A 112 16.78 -23.46 15.74
CA SER A 112 17.84 -24.42 15.41
C SER A 112 17.29 -25.85 15.33
N ASN A 113 16.30 -26.04 14.44
CA ASN A 113 15.64 -27.32 14.11
C ASN A 113 15.11 -27.22 12.69
N THR A 114 14.87 -28.36 12.05
CA THR A 114 14.24 -28.41 10.72
C THR A 114 12.90 -27.69 10.76
N VAL A 115 12.74 -26.68 9.90
CA VAL A 115 11.52 -25.89 9.75
C VAL A 115 10.94 -26.14 8.36
N ALA A 116 9.62 -26.07 8.24
CA ALA A 116 8.92 -26.09 6.96
C ALA A 116 7.61 -25.31 7.06
N TYR A 117 7.02 -25.00 5.89
CA TYR A 117 5.72 -24.34 5.79
C TYR A 117 5.63 -23.05 6.61
N THR A 118 6.63 -22.15 6.49
CA THR A 118 6.59 -20.86 7.17
C THR A 118 5.47 -19.99 6.63
N SER A 119 4.80 -19.26 7.53
CA SER A 119 3.86 -18.20 7.18
C SER A 119 4.00 -17.06 8.18
N THR A 120 4.06 -15.82 7.71
CA THR A 120 4.44 -14.65 8.50
C THR A 120 3.35 -13.59 8.47
N ALA A 121 3.00 -13.04 9.64
CA ALA A 121 2.12 -11.89 9.79
C ALA A 121 2.78 -10.82 10.66
N PHE A 122 2.44 -9.55 10.41
CA PHE A 122 2.80 -8.44 11.26
C PHE A 122 1.65 -8.12 12.22
N ASP A 123 1.90 -8.25 13.52
CA ASP A 123 1.01 -7.79 14.58
C ASP A 123 1.20 -6.29 14.78
N SER A 124 0.28 -5.50 14.26
CA SER A 124 0.36 -4.04 14.29
C SER A 124 0.16 -3.45 15.69
N THR A 125 -0.50 -4.15 16.60
CA THR A 125 -0.69 -3.75 17.99
C THR A 125 0.57 -3.98 18.82
N ALA A 126 1.14 -5.18 18.74
CA ALA A 126 2.39 -5.51 19.42
C ALA A 126 3.63 -4.95 18.71
N LYS A 127 3.50 -4.52 17.44
CA LYS A 127 4.60 -4.08 16.55
C LYS A 127 5.68 -5.16 16.41
N LYS A 128 5.23 -6.39 16.17
CA LYS A 128 6.08 -7.58 16.10
C LYS A 128 5.62 -8.50 14.97
N PHE A 129 6.51 -9.40 14.58
CA PHE A 129 6.17 -10.43 13.61
C PHE A 129 5.86 -11.76 14.32
N VAL A 130 4.81 -12.42 13.85
CA VAL A 130 4.44 -13.77 14.23
C VAL A 130 4.68 -14.68 13.04
N VAL A 131 5.50 -15.73 13.24
CA VAL A 131 5.78 -16.75 12.24
C VAL A 131 5.16 -18.06 12.70
N GLY A 132 4.14 -18.53 11.98
CA GLY A 132 3.60 -19.88 12.13
C GLY A 132 4.40 -20.86 11.27
N HIS A 133 4.81 -22.01 11.82
CA HIS A 133 5.61 -22.99 11.07
C HIS A 133 5.60 -24.37 11.68
N GLN A 134 5.96 -25.37 10.89
CA GLN A 134 6.39 -26.67 11.41
C GLN A 134 7.83 -26.53 11.96
N GLY A 135 8.11 -27.11 13.12
CA GLY A 135 9.45 -27.20 13.69
C GLY A 135 9.73 -28.62 14.18
N GLY A 136 10.64 -29.34 13.52
CA GLY A 136 10.82 -30.77 13.79
C GLY A 136 9.53 -31.55 13.57
N LEU A 137 8.97 -32.12 14.65
CA LEU A 137 7.70 -32.86 14.60
C LEU A 137 6.49 -32.05 15.12
N GLY A 138 6.66 -30.75 15.44
CA GLY A 138 5.60 -29.95 16.05
C GLY A 138 5.17 -28.73 15.28
N GLY A 139 4.07 -28.11 15.71
CA GLY A 139 3.64 -26.78 15.24
C GLY A 139 4.09 -25.68 16.20
N TYR A 140 4.66 -24.61 15.65
CA TYR A 140 5.23 -23.50 16.41
C TYR A 140 4.67 -22.15 15.98
N ALA A 141 4.59 -21.25 16.96
CA ALA A 141 4.43 -19.82 16.77
C ALA A 141 5.69 -19.13 17.29
N THR A 142 6.44 -18.48 16.41
CA THR A 142 7.66 -17.73 16.75
C THR A 142 7.37 -16.24 16.75
N LEU A 143 7.77 -15.55 17.83
CA LEU A 143 7.64 -14.11 17.98
C LEU A 143 8.99 -13.43 17.73
N LEU A 144 9.01 -12.49 16.77
CA LEU A 144 10.19 -11.74 16.38
C LEU A 144 9.98 -10.24 16.57
N THR A 145 10.98 -9.55 17.12
CA THR A 145 11.06 -8.09 17.13
C THR A 145 12.15 -7.65 16.17
N VAL A 146 11.86 -6.61 15.39
CA VAL A 146 12.84 -5.99 14.49
C VAL A 146 13.16 -4.57 14.96
N SER A 147 14.44 -4.19 14.90
CA SER A 147 14.93 -2.84 15.14
C SER A 147 16.01 -2.51 14.08
N GLY A 148 15.69 -1.58 13.18
CA GLY A 148 16.48 -1.37 11.96
C GLY A 148 16.50 -2.65 11.13
N THR A 149 17.67 -3.23 10.88
CA THR A 149 17.85 -4.51 10.19
C THR A 149 18.15 -5.69 11.13
N SER A 150 18.14 -5.46 12.45
CA SER A 150 18.41 -6.48 13.44
C SER A 150 17.16 -7.20 13.90
N ILE A 151 17.20 -8.53 13.96
CA ILE A 151 16.12 -9.40 14.42
C ILE A 151 16.44 -9.90 15.83
N THR A 152 15.48 -9.81 16.74
CA THR A 152 15.50 -10.44 18.04
C THR A 152 14.45 -11.54 18.10
N VAL A 153 14.84 -12.76 18.37
CA VAL A 153 13.93 -13.89 18.63
C VAL A 153 13.45 -13.78 20.06
N ASN A 154 12.18 -13.44 20.24
CA ASN A 154 11.60 -13.27 21.57
C ASN A 154 11.19 -14.60 22.19
N GLN A 155 10.46 -15.42 21.42
CA GLN A 155 9.99 -16.72 21.89
C GLN A 155 9.64 -17.65 20.72
N ASN A 156 9.95 -18.94 20.90
CA ASN A 156 9.42 -20.06 20.12
C ASN A 156 8.41 -20.82 20.99
N TYR A 157 7.13 -20.72 20.67
CA TYR A 157 6.05 -21.38 21.41
C TYR A 157 5.53 -22.57 20.61
N GLN A 158 5.69 -23.77 21.14
CA GLN A 158 5.15 -24.99 20.55
C GLN A 158 3.67 -25.15 20.96
N PHE A 159 2.74 -25.01 20.01
CA PHE A 159 1.31 -25.14 20.27
C PHE A 159 0.77 -26.58 20.07
N THR A 160 1.53 -27.41 19.36
CA THR A 160 1.22 -28.85 19.23
C THR A 160 2.49 -29.66 19.03
N SER A 161 2.56 -30.86 19.59
CA SER A 161 3.63 -31.82 19.34
C SER A 161 3.36 -32.70 18.11
N ALA A 162 2.16 -32.64 17.54
CA ALA A 162 1.86 -33.34 16.30
C ALA A 162 2.51 -32.62 15.11
N ALA A 163 3.02 -33.36 14.15
CA ALA A 163 3.52 -32.80 12.90
C ALA A 163 2.41 -32.00 12.20
N ILE A 164 2.75 -30.86 11.67
CA ILE A 164 1.83 -30.02 10.90
C ILE A 164 2.36 -29.77 9.50
N THR A 165 1.48 -29.41 8.57
CA THR A 165 1.86 -29.00 7.21
C THR A 165 0.95 -27.86 6.73
N PHE A 166 1.34 -27.20 5.64
CA PHE A 166 0.53 -26.16 4.98
C PHE A 166 0.09 -25.03 5.92
N THR A 167 1.04 -24.46 6.68
CA THR A 167 0.75 -23.38 7.62
C THR A 167 0.41 -22.09 6.89
N SER A 168 -0.61 -21.36 7.37
CA SER A 168 -0.98 -20.01 6.92
C SER A 168 -1.37 -19.15 8.12
N VAL A 169 -1.04 -17.86 8.11
CA VAL A 169 -1.36 -16.94 9.20
C VAL A 169 -2.07 -15.69 8.72
N ALA A 170 -2.97 -15.17 9.56
CA ALA A 170 -3.62 -13.87 9.35
C ALA A 170 -3.80 -13.15 10.69
N TYR A 171 -3.48 -11.88 10.74
CA TYR A 171 -3.64 -11.04 11.93
C TYR A 171 -4.99 -10.31 11.91
N SER A 172 -5.70 -10.30 13.06
CA SER A 172 -6.86 -9.46 13.33
C SER A 172 -6.48 -8.37 14.32
N TYR A 173 -6.55 -7.13 13.88
CA TYR A 173 -6.33 -5.98 14.76
C TYR A 173 -7.51 -5.72 15.71
N THR A 174 -8.72 -6.16 15.35
CA THR A 174 -9.91 -6.01 16.19
C THR A 174 -9.92 -6.98 17.35
N ASP A 175 -9.51 -8.22 17.11
CA ASP A 175 -9.42 -9.27 18.15
C ASP A 175 -8.05 -9.31 18.82
N ASN A 176 -7.07 -8.61 18.23
CA ASN A 176 -5.66 -8.61 18.65
C ASN A 176 -5.07 -10.03 18.76
N ILE A 177 -5.31 -10.83 17.72
CA ILE A 177 -4.78 -12.19 17.60
C ILE A 177 -4.23 -12.46 16.20
N THR A 178 -3.29 -13.38 16.11
CA THR A 178 -2.88 -14.00 14.84
C THR A 178 -3.51 -15.40 14.76
N ALA A 179 -4.40 -15.60 13.80
CA ALA A 179 -4.87 -16.95 13.46
C ALA A 179 -3.75 -17.73 12.76
N ILE A 180 -3.51 -18.96 13.18
CA ILE A 180 -2.58 -19.89 12.53
C ILE A 180 -3.42 -21.08 12.07
N ALA A 181 -3.61 -21.21 10.77
CA ALA A 181 -4.26 -22.34 10.12
C ALA A 181 -3.21 -23.37 9.68
N PHE A 182 -3.51 -24.63 9.78
CA PHE A 182 -2.60 -25.71 9.40
C PHE A 182 -3.36 -27.03 9.18
N ARG A 183 -2.72 -27.98 8.48
CA ARG A 183 -3.12 -29.38 8.53
C ARG A 183 -2.48 -30.04 9.72
N ASN A 184 -3.28 -30.64 10.59
CA ASN A 184 -2.79 -31.41 11.73
C ASN A 184 -2.47 -32.85 11.30
N GLY A 185 -1.19 -33.24 11.34
CA GLY A 185 -0.72 -34.55 10.91
C GLY A 185 -1.28 -35.74 11.71
N ALA A 186 -1.66 -35.56 12.99
CA ALA A 186 -2.23 -36.60 13.82
C ALA A 186 -3.63 -37.04 13.35
N GLY A 187 -4.44 -36.08 12.83
CA GLY A 187 -5.81 -36.34 12.35
C GLY A 187 -5.97 -36.02 10.86
N THR A 188 -4.95 -35.50 10.18
CA THR A 188 -4.96 -35.01 8.81
C THR A 188 -5.98 -33.90 8.52
N ALA A 189 -6.77 -33.49 9.50
CA ALA A 189 -7.80 -32.46 9.39
C ALA A 189 -7.21 -31.02 9.35
N GLY A 190 -7.96 -30.09 8.80
CA GLY A 190 -7.70 -28.67 8.89
C GLY A 190 -7.97 -28.15 10.30
N ALA A 191 -6.98 -27.52 10.89
CA ALA A 191 -7.00 -27.03 12.25
C ALA A 191 -6.49 -25.59 12.35
N ALA A 192 -6.82 -24.91 13.44
CA ALA A 192 -6.34 -23.57 13.73
C ALA A 192 -6.11 -23.35 15.24
N VAL A 193 -5.21 -22.42 15.54
CA VAL A 193 -5.04 -21.79 16.85
C VAL A 193 -5.06 -20.28 16.70
N GLY A 194 -5.50 -19.56 17.73
CA GLY A 194 -5.34 -18.11 17.85
C GLY A 194 -4.14 -17.81 18.73
N ALA A 195 -3.15 -17.13 18.20
CA ALA A 195 -1.95 -16.69 18.91
C ALA A 195 -2.13 -15.27 19.42
N THR A 196 -1.82 -15.05 20.71
CA THR A 196 -1.89 -13.75 21.40
C THR A 196 -0.50 -13.34 21.84
N VAL A 197 -0.13 -12.09 21.54
CA VAL A 197 1.16 -11.50 21.94
C VAL A 197 1.00 -10.63 23.17
N SER A 198 1.86 -10.79 24.16
CA SER A 198 1.93 -9.94 25.35
C SER A 198 3.39 -9.62 25.68
N GLY A 199 3.80 -8.37 25.46
CA GLY A 199 5.21 -7.95 25.60
C GLY A 199 6.13 -8.77 24.68
N THR A 200 7.04 -9.55 25.25
CA THR A 200 7.97 -10.43 24.53
C THR A 200 7.54 -11.89 24.52
N SER A 201 6.32 -12.17 24.94
CA SER A 201 5.78 -13.53 25.01
C SER A 201 4.64 -13.72 24.00
N ILE A 202 4.52 -14.94 23.49
CA ILE A 202 3.41 -15.41 22.67
C ILE A 202 2.81 -16.67 23.30
N SER A 203 1.50 -16.77 23.26
CA SER A 203 0.74 -17.96 23.68
C SER A 203 -0.36 -18.25 22.66
N THR A 204 -0.87 -19.48 22.65
CA THR A 204 -1.95 -19.84 21.72
C THR A 204 -3.14 -20.45 22.48
N SER A 205 -4.31 -20.39 21.84
CA SER A 205 -5.46 -21.22 22.23
C SER A 205 -5.14 -22.70 22.05
N SER A 206 -6.03 -23.56 22.56
CA SER A 206 -6.05 -24.97 22.17
C SER A 206 -6.34 -25.13 20.67
N VAL A 207 -5.87 -26.24 20.10
CA VAL A 207 -6.14 -26.57 18.68
C VAL A 207 -7.63 -26.79 18.48
N GLN A 208 -8.20 -26.12 17.48
CA GLN A 208 -9.59 -26.28 17.05
C GLN A 208 -9.60 -26.76 15.60
N TYR A 209 -10.55 -27.65 15.27
CA TYR A 209 -10.66 -28.24 13.93
C TYR A 209 -11.78 -27.57 13.15
N TYR A 210 -11.51 -27.09 11.93
CA TYR A 210 -12.51 -26.50 11.04
C TYR A 210 -12.96 -27.43 9.92
N THR A 211 -12.28 -28.57 9.71
CA THR A 211 -12.72 -29.68 8.87
C THR A 211 -12.65 -30.99 9.65
N ALA A 212 -13.40 -31.99 9.20
CA ALA A 212 -13.37 -33.32 9.76
C ALA A 212 -12.54 -34.34 8.94
N SER A 213 -12.06 -33.92 7.78
CA SER A 213 -11.40 -34.74 6.78
C SER A 213 -9.99 -34.24 6.48
N VAL A 214 -9.25 -35.03 5.70
CA VAL A 214 -7.92 -34.66 5.21
C VAL A 214 -7.97 -33.29 4.55
N SER A 215 -7.14 -32.36 5.02
CA SER A 215 -7.05 -31.01 4.46
C SER A 215 -5.62 -30.70 4.01
N SER A 216 -5.48 -30.18 2.79
CA SER A 216 -4.19 -29.76 2.25
C SER A 216 -4.26 -28.33 1.75
N TYR A 217 -3.10 -27.71 1.56
CA TYR A 217 -3.00 -26.35 1.02
C TYR A 217 -3.89 -25.35 1.78
N THR A 218 -3.81 -25.37 3.12
CA THR A 218 -4.61 -24.48 3.96
C THR A 218 -4.18 -23.02 3.80
N ALA A 219 -5.14 -22.09 3.78
CA ALA A 219 -4.88 -20.66 3.84
C ALA A 219 -5.94 -19.96 4.71
N VAL A 220 -5.60 -18.78 5.25
CA VAL A 220 -6.51 -18.00 6.10
C VAL A 220 -6.36 -16.51 5.81
N ALA A 221 -7.48 -15.77 5.82
CA ALA A 221 -7.51 -14.32 5.83
C ALA A 221 -8.50 -13.79 6.86
N PHE A 222 -8.29 -12.56 7.31
CA PHE A 222 -9.24 -11.86 8.17
C PHE A 222 -10.12 -10.94 7.32
N ASP A 223 -11.43 -11.13 7.37
CA ASP A 223 -12.44 -10.23 6.80
C ASP A 223 -12.76 -9.16 7.84
N GLU A 224 -12.21 -7.97 7.64
CA GLU A 224 -12.34 -6.84 8.55
C GLU A 224 -13.80 -6.36 8.67
N SER A 225 -14.55 -6.40 7.57
CA SER A 225 -15.95 -5.93 7.54
C SER A 225 -16.89 -6.83 8.33
N ALA A 226 -16.65 -8.14 8.26
CA ALA A 226 -17.43 -9.13 8.98
C ALA A 226 -16.91 -9.37 10.41
N GLY A 227 -15.66 -8.97 10.72
CA GLY A 227 -14.96 -9.33 11.96
C GLY A 227 -14.78 -10.85 12.08
N LYS A 228 -14.41 -11.52 10.99
CA LYS A 228 -14.32 -12.98 10.89
C LYS A 228 -13.06 -13.42 10.16
N PHE A 229 -12.60 -14.62 10.48
CA PHE A 229 -11.58 -15.30 9.70
C PHE A 229 -12.23 -16.22 8.67
N VAL A 230 -11.63 -16.30 7.49
CA VAL A 230 -12.02 -17.26 6.44
C VAL A 230 -10.87 -18.23 6.25
N PHE A 231 -11.12 -19.49 6.55
CA PHE A 231 -10.20 -20.61 6.38
C PHE A 231 -10.53 -21.33 5.10
N VAL A 232 -9.54 -21.63 4.27
CA VAL A 232 -9.72 -22.40 3.04
C VAL A 232 -8.79 -23.59 3.01
N ALA A 233 -9.22 -24.67 2.37
CA ALA A 233 -8.45 -25.89 2.21
C ALA A 233 -8.91 -26.70 1.00
N GLN A 234 -8.05 -27.59 0.52
CA GLN A 234 -8.44 -28.77 -0.23
C GLN A 234 -9.07 -29.76 0.73
N ASP A 235 -10.26 -30.25 0.44
CA ASP A 235 -11.00 -31.20 1.31
C ASP A 235 -10.98 -32.61 0.69
N GLY A 236 -10.08 -33.44 1.20
CA GLY A 236 -9.94 -34.85 0.77
C GLY A 236 -11.14 -35.73 1.10
N GLY A 237 -12.00 -35.30 2.05
CA GLY A 237 -13.29 -35.96 2.32
C GLY A 237 -14.37 -35.62 1.28
N ASN A 238 -14.12 -34.60 0.43
CA ASN A 238 -15.04 -34.15 -0.61
C ASN A 238 -14.34 -34.14 -2.00
N ASN A 239 -13.72 -35.25 -2.38
CA ASN A 239 -13.03 -35.42 -3.66
C ASN A 239 -11.97 -34.35 -3.95
N ASP A 240 -11.21 -33.94 -2.93
CA ASP A 240 -10.19 -32.90 -3.02
C ASP A 240 -10.73 -31.52 -3.48
N ALA A 241 -12.02 -31.28 -3.29
CA ALA A 241 -12.70 -30.04 -3.62
C ALA A 241 -12.18 -28.85 -2.79
N GLY A 242 -12.31 -27.64 -3.35
CA GLY A 242 -12.02 -26.41 -2.63
C GLY A 242 -13.12 -26.08 -1.62
N THR A 243 -12.77 -25.99 -0.34
CA THR A 243 -13.72 -25.74 0.75
C THR A 243 -13.27 -24.53 1.60
N ALA A 244 -14.23 -23.72 2.00
CA ALA A 244 -14.02 -22.58 2.91
C ALA A 244 -14.90 -22.66 4.14
N VAL A 245 -14.39 -22.18 5.27
CA VAL A 245 -15.08 -22.17 6.57
C VAL A 245 -14.91 -20.80 7.22
N VAL A 246 -16.00 -20.23 7.74
CA VAL A 246 -15.94 -18.96 8.50
C VAL A 246 -15.66 -19.26 9.96
N GLY A 247 -14.59 -18.68 10.50
CA GLY A 247 -14.22 -18.78 11.90
C GLY A 247 -14.52 -17.49 12.65
N THR A 248 -15.10 -17.62 13.83
CA THR A 248 -15.31 -16.55 14.80
C THR A 248 -14.38 -16.73 15.97
N TRP A 249 -13.59 -15.72 16.28
CA TRP A 249 -12.81 -15.69 17.50
C TRP A 249 -13.67 -15.18 18.66
N GLY A 250 -13.61 -15.82 19.81
CA GLY A 250 -14.32 -15.38 21.00
C GLY A 250 -14.03 -16.29 22.19
N GLY A 251 -13.98 -15.73 23.40
CA GLY A 251 -13.72 -16.49 24.61
C GLY A 251 -12.36 -17.22 24.64
N GLY A 252 -11.37 -16.76 23.85
CA GLY A 252 -10.03 -17.35 23.77
C GLY A 252 -9.94 -18.59 22.87
N SER A 253 -10.91 -18.82 21.98
CA SER A 253 -10.91 -19.94 21.02
C SER A 253 -11.68 -19.61 19.75
N PHE A 254 -11.48 -20.42 18.70
CA PHE A 254 -12.30 -20.38 17.48
C PHE A 254 -13.58 -21.19 17.61
N SER A 255 -14.67 -20.67 17.05
CA SER A 255 -15.85 -21.42 16.65
C SER A 255 -16.03 -21.33 15.14
N PHE A 256 -16.46 -22.41 14.50
CA PHE A 256 -16.53 -22.51 13.05
C PHE A 256 -17.97 -22.67 12.54
N GLY A 257 -18.26 -22.01 11.42
CA GLY A 257 -19.49 -22.22 10.67
C GLY A 257 -19.46 -23.52 9.85
N THR A 258 -20.50 -23.74 9.06
CA THR A 258 -20.58 -24.89 8.17
C THR A 258 -19.61 -24.73 6.98
N PRO A 259 -18.81 -25.75 6.62
CA PRO A 259 -17.98 -25.73 5.42
C PRO A 259 -18.81 -25.51 4.16
N VAL A 260 -18.32 -24.66 3.25
CA VAL A 260 -18.94 -24.36 1.95
C VAL A 260 -17.92 -24.61 0.84
N THR A 261 -18.30 -25.40 -0.14
CA THR A 261 -17.46 -25.74 -1.29
C THR A 261 -17.47 -24.59 -2.31
N TYR A 262 -16.29 -24.16 -2.79
CA TYR A 262 -16.15 -23.11 -3.81
C TYR A 262 -15.72 -23.65 -5.17
N ASP A 263 -15.16 -24.86 -5.25
CA ASP A 263 -14.84 -25.54 -6.51
C ASP A 263 -15.10 -27.05 -6.36
N THR A 264 -15.96 -27.58 -7.23
CA THR A 264 -16.31 -29.00 -7.32
C THR A 264 -15.81 -29.65 -8.61
N SER A 265 -15.07 -28.91 -9.44
CA SER A 265 -14.63 -29.38 -10.76
C SER A 265 -13.53 -30.45 -10.70
N GLY A 266 -12.94 -30.64 -9.52
CA GLY A 266 -11.88 -31.61 -9.28
C GLY A 266 -10.94 -31.16 -8.16
N LEU A 267 -9.76 -31.77 -8.13
CA LEU A 267 -8.72 -31.45 -7.16
C LEU A 267 -8.31 -29.96 -7.26
N VAL A 268 -8.31 -29.27 -6.13
CA VAL A 268 -7.73 -27.94 -5.97
C VAL A 268 -6.38 -28.02 -5.24
N ALA A 269 -5.44 -27.18 -5.59
CA ALA A 269 -4.13 -27.15 -4.93
C ALA A 269 -3.60 -25.72 -4.79
N PHE A 270 -2.67 -25.53 -3.83
CA PHE A 270 -1.97 -24.28 -3.59
C PHE A 270 -2.92 -23.11 -3.31
N ASN A 271 -3.92 -23.33 -2.45
CA ASN A 271 -4.89 -22.29 -2.09
C ASN A 271 -4.21 -21.10 -1.43
N GLN A 272 -4.64 -19.90 -1.81
CA GLN A 272 -4.30 -18.63 -1.20
C GLN A 272 -5.54 -17.76 -1.09
N ILE A 273 -5.55 -16.83 -0.13
CA ILE A 273 -6.70 -15.96 0.12
C ILE A 273 -6.23 -14.56 0.53
N ALA A 274 -6.91 -13.53 0.04
CA ALA A 274 -6.71 -12.15 0.47
C ALA A 274 -8.07 -11.48 0.70
N TYR A 275 -8.10 -10.49 1.59
CA TYR A 275 -9.26 -9.66 1.84
C TYR A 275 -9.17 -8.37 1.02
N ASP A 276 -10.19 -8.07 0.22
CA ASP A 276 -10.39 -6.81 -0.51
C ASP A 276 -11.25 -5.88 0.36
N ALA A 277 -10.60 -4.92 1.00
CA ALA A 277 -11.26 -3.99 1.91
C ALA A 277 -12.22 -3.03 1.19
N SER A 278 -11.99 -2.71 -0.10
CA SER A 278 -12.88 -1.83 -0.86
C SER A 278 -14.19 -2.51 -1.25
N ALA A 279 -14.10 -3.77 -1.64
CA ALA A 279 -15.26 -4.58 -1.99
C ALA A 279 -15.92 -5.23 -0.76
N GLN A 280 -15.22 -5.27 0.39
CA GLN A 280 -15.60 -6.01 1.59
C GLN A 280 -15.84 -7.50 1.29
N LYS A 281 -14.88 -8.12 0.60
CA LYS A 281 -14.94 -9.48 0.11
C LYS A 281 -13.59 -10.18 0.30
N VAL A 282 -13.61 -11.50 0.34
CA VAL A 282 -12.39 -12.29 0.20
C VAL A 282 -12.23 -12.76 -1.24
N VAL A 283 -10.99 -12.85 -1.69
CA VAL A 283 -10.61 -13.43 -2.98
C VAL A 283 -9.75 -14.65 -2.71
N ILE A 284 -10.20 -15.80 -3.18
CA ILE A 284 -9.49 -17.07 -3.09
C ILE A 284 -8.87 -17.37 -4.45
N ALA A 285 -7.60 -17.75 -4.48
CA ALA A 285 -6.88 -18.18 -5.67
C ALA A 285 -6.35 -19.59 -5.48
N TRP A 286 -6.40 -20.43 -6.56
CA TRP A 286 -5.94 -21.81 -6.52
C TRP A 286 -5.52 -22.32 -7.91
N THR A 287 -4.86 -23.47 -7.93
CA THR A 287 -4.66 -24.27 -9.15
C THR A 287 -5.84 -25.21 -9.33
N ALA A 288 -6.60 -25.04 -10.40
CA ALA A 288 -7.81 -25.82 -10.70
C ALA A 288 -7.47 -27.03 -11.57
N TYR A 289 -7.21 -28.19 -10.97
CA TYR A 289 -6.86 -29.41 -11.73
C TYR A 289 -8.01 -29.90 -12.60
N GLY A 290 -9.27 -29.68 -12.19
CA GLY A 290 -10.44 -29.95 -13.03
C GLY A 290 -10.59 -29.02 -14.23
N ASN A 291 -9.79 -27.94 -14.30
CA ASN A 291 -9.76 -26.99 -15.41
C ASN A 291 -8.33 -26.81 -15.94
N ASN A 292 -7.74 -27.86 -16.48
CA ASN A 292 -6.39 -27.88 -17.09
C ASN A 292 -5.28 -27.30 -16.19
N GLN A 293 -5.43 -27.38 -14.88
CA GLN A 293 -4.51 -26.77 -13.90
C GLN A 293 -4.38 -25.24 -14.02
N TYR A 294 -5.39 -24.56 -14.54
CA TYR A 294 -5.35 -23.11 -14.70
C TYR A 294 -5.36 -22.38 -13.35
N ALA A 295 -4.63 -21.27 -13.27
CA ALA A 295 -4.70 -20.37 -12.15
C ALA A 295 -6.07 -19.68 -12.14
N THR A 296 -6.85 -19.96 -11.10
CA THR A 296 -8.26 -19.58 -11.00
C THR A 296 -8.50 -18.79 -9.72
N ALA A 297 -9.43 -17.87 -9.72
CA ALA A 297 -9.83 -17.09 -8.54
C ALA A 297 -11.35 -16.99 -8.42
N ILE A 298 -11.85 -16.80 -7.20
CA ILE A 298 -13.26 -16.60 -6.88
C ILE A 298 -13.45 -15.58 -5.77
N VAL A 299 -14.58 -14.87 -5.81
CA VAL A 299 -14.97 -13.90 -4.77
C VAL A 299 -15.90 -14.56 -3.76
N GLY A 300 -15.56 -14.44 -2.48
CA GLY A 300 -16.37 -14.90 -1.35
C GLY A 300 -16.99 -13.74 -0.58
N THR A 301 -18.26 -13.87 -0.21
CA THR A 301 -19.00 -12.93 0.64
C THR A 301 -19.33 -13.58 1.96
N VAL A 302 -18.79 -13.07 3.06
CA VAL A 302 -19.10 -13.53 4.40
C VAL A 302 -20.41 -12.93 4.89
N SER A 303 -21.26 -13.75 5.51
CA SER A 303 -22.50 -13.33 6.15
C SER A 303 -22.73 -14.15 7.41
N GLY A 304 -22.58 -13.53 8.57
CA GLY A 304 -22.65 -14.23 9.86
C GLY A 304 -21.53 -15.28 9.98
N THR A 305 -21.89 -16.55 10.04
CA THR A 305 -20.96 -17.70 10.12
C THR A 305 -20.90 -18.51 8.82
N SER A 306 -21.44 -17.96 7.72
CA SER A 306 -21.43 -18.61 6.40
C SER A 306 -20.72 -17.74 5.37
N ILE A 307 -20.34 -18.35 4.25
CA ILE A 307 -19.76 -17.69 3.08
C ILE A 307 -20.48 -18.14 1.83
N SER A 308 -20.69 -17.24 0.90
CA SER A 308 -21.24 -17.53 -0.44
C SER A 308 -20.25 -17.08 -1.51
N PHE A 309 -20.28 -17.73 -2.68
CA PHE A 309 -19.33 -17.52 -3.76
C PHE A 309 -19.99 -17.02 -5.03
N GLY A 310 -19.27 -16.20 -5.79
CA GLY A 310 -19.62 -15.84 -7.15
C GLY A 310 -19.18 -16.89 -8.17
N THR A 311 -18.95 -16.44 -9.41
CA THR A 311 -18.41 -17.30 -10.48
C THR A 311 -16.88 -17.25 -10.45
N SER A 312 -16.22 -18.39 -10.57
CA SER A 312 -14.78 -18.49 -10.68
C SER A 312 -14.27 -17.94 -12.03
N VAL A 313 -13.10 -17.31 -12.01
CA VAL A 313 -12.47 -16.69 -13.18
C VAL A 313 -11.01 -17.11 -13.27
N VAL A 314 -10.59 -17.50 -14.48
CA VAL A 314 -9.18 -17.84 -14.77
C VAL A 314 -8.39 -16.55 -14.93
N PHE A 315 -7.25 -16.43 -14.23
CA PHE A 315 -6.28 -15.34 -14.39
C PHE A 315 -4.96 -15.78 -15.05
N GLY A 316 -4.75 -17.09 -15.19
CA GLY A 316 -3.62 -17.68 -15.89
C GLY A 316 -4.05 -18.94 -16.67
N SER A 317 -4.22 -18.81 -18.00
CA SER A 317 -4.67 -19.91 -18.89
C SER A 317 -3.50 -20.83 -19.29
N TYR A 318 -2.79 -21.36 -18.30
CA TYR A 318 -1.67 -22.29 -18.45
C TYR A 318 -1.63 -23.24 -17.25
N ALA A 319 -0.91 -24.34 -17.36
CA ALA A 319 -0.68 -25.23 -16.21
C ALA A 319 0.07 -24.45 -15.12
N ALA A 320 -0.65 -23.99 -14.11
CA ALA A 320 -0.16 -23.11 -13.06
C ALA A 320 0.21 -23.89 -11.80
N GLN A 321 1.16 -23.37 -11.04
CA GLN A 321 1.46 -23.80 -9.68
C GLN A 321 1.73 -22.58 -8.79
N TYR A 322 1.57 -22.77 -7.49
CA TYR A 322 1.83 -21.75 -6.47
C TYR A 322 1.17 -20.40 -6.77
N PRO A 323 -0.14 -20.33 -7.07
CA PRO A 323 -0.82 -19.05 -7.15
C PRO A 323 -0.68 -18.31 -5.84
N SER A 324 -0.52 -16.99 -5.91
CA SER A 324 -0.50 -16.09 -4.76
C SER A 324 -1.35 -14.88 -5.05
N VAL A 325 -1.98 -14.33 -4.03
CA VAL A 325 -2.90 -13.20 -4.14
C VAL A 325 -2.68 -12.22 -2.99
N THR A 326 -2.66 -10.92 -3.31
CA THR A 326 -2.63 -9.86 -2.29
C THR A 326 -3.50 -8.69 -2.73
N TYR A 327 -4.06 -7.96 -1.76
CA TYR A 327 -4.86 -6.78 -2.02
C TYR A 327 -3.97 -5.52 -2.02
N CYS A 328 -4.22 -4.62 -2.96
CA CYS A 328 -3.55 -3.33 -3.13
C CYS A 328 -4.52 -2.19 -2.77
N PRO A 329 -4.57 -1.73 -1.52
CA PRO A 329 -5.58 -0.78 -1.02
C PRO A 329 -5.65 0.54 -1.80
N LEU A 330 -4.49 1.14 -2.11
CA LEU A 330 -4.44 2.41 -2.84
C LEU A 330 -5.05 2.32 -4.24
N LEU A 331 -5.01 1.15 -4.85
CA LEU A 331 -5.56 0.90 -6.18
C LEU A 331 -6.98 0.32 -6.12
N GLN A 332 -7.41 -0.19 -4.97
CA GLN A 332 -8.64 -0.98 -4.81
C GLN A 332 -8.68 -2.15 -5.81
N ARG A 333 -7.56 -2.89 -5.88
CA ARG A 333 -7.33 -4.00 -6.80
C ARG A 333 -6.65 -5.16 -6.10
N VAL A 334 -6.78 -6.31 -6.72
CA VAL A 334 -6.10 -7.53 -6.31
C VAL A 334 -4.95 -7.80 -7.28
N PHE A 335 -3.76 -8.05 -6.75
CA PHE A 335 -2.64 -8.58 -7.52
C PHE A 335 -2.62 -10.09 -7.35
N ALA A 336 -2.64 -10.83 -8.46
CA ALA A 336 -2.55 -12.28 -8.47
C ALA A 336 -1.41 -12.72 -9.38
N PHE A 337 -0.60 -13.69 -8.95
CA PHE A 337 0.43 -14.26 -9.81
C PHE A 337 0.61 -15.75 -9.57
N SER A 338 1.18 -16.45 -10.56
CA SER A 338 1.44 -17.88 -10.47
C SER A 338 2.61 -18.30 -11.36
N LYS A 339 3.24 -19.40 -11.01
CA LYS A 339 4.24 -20.11 -11.84
C LYS A 339 3.56 -20.70 -13.07
N ASN A 340 4.16 -20.54 -14.24
CA ASN A 340 3.74 -21.19 -15.47
C ASN A 340 4.56 -22.47 -15.69
N ASN A 341 3.93 -23.62 -15.45
CA ASN A 341 4.56 -24.92 -15.58
C ASN A 341 4.59 -25.44 -17.04
N ALA A 342 3.75 -24.84 -17.92
CA ALA A 342 3.65 -25.27 -19.31
C ALA A 342 4.87 -24.87 -20.16
N LEU A 343 5.59 -23.81 -19.76
CA LEU A 343 6.78 -23.34 -20.48
C LEU A 343 8.06 -24.11 -20.15
N GLY A 344 8.00 -25.06 -19.20
CA GLY A 344 9.18 -25.80 -18.77
C GLY A 344 10.17 -24.95 -17.94
N SER A 345 11.29 -25.58 -17.52
CA SER A 345 12.35 -24.88 -16.75
C SER A 345 12.96 -23.75 -17.61
N PRO A 346 13.14 -22.56 -17.01
CA PRO A 346 13.11 -22.21 -15.59
C PRO A 346 11.74 -21.87 -14.98
N TYR A 347 10.63 -22.14 -15.67
CA TYR A 347 9.25 -21.97 -15.16
C TYR A 347 8.91 -20.51 -14.78
N PRO A 348 8.77 -19.60 -15.73
CA PRO A 348 8.50 -18.19 -15.46
C PRO A 348 7.18 -17.98 -14.71
N SER A 349 7.08 -16.89 -13.96
CA SER A 349 5.81 -16.50 -13.36
C SER A 349 5.18 -15.31 -14.06
N PHE A 350 3.85 -15.31 -14.07
CA PHE A 350 3.01 -14.28 -14.65
C PHE A 350 2.06 -13.72 -13.59
N ALA A 351 1.84 -12.42 -13.64
CA ALA A 351 0.91 -11.73 -12.77
C ALA A 351 -0.18 -11.00 -13.55
N ALA A 352 -1.32 -10.82 -12.93
CA ALA A 352 -2.42 -10.01 -13.43
C ALA A 352 -3.02 -9.17 -12.30
N MET A 353 -3.50 -7.97 -12.63
CA MET A 353 -4.29 -7.16 -11.74
C MET A 353 -5.76 -7.47 -11.92
N GLY A 354 -6.51 -7.56 -10.81
CA GLY A 354 -7.93 -7.88 -10.80
C GLY A 354 -8.77 -6.85 -10.06
N LYS A 355 -9.99 -6.62 -10.53
CA LYS A 355 -10.99 -5.77 -9.87
C LYS A 355 -12.19 -6.60 -9.43
N VAL A 356 -12.50 -6.53 -8.14
CA VAL A 356 -13.74 -7.09 -7.59
C VAL A 356 -14.90 -6.11 -7.83
N SER A 357 -16.04 -6.64 -8.27
CA SER A 357 -17.30 -5.90 -8.45
C SER A 357 -18.46 -6.80 -8.05
N GLY A 358 -19.12 -6.49 -6.95
CA GLY A 358 -20.15 -7.34 -6.36
C GLY A 358 -19.56 -8.70 -5.94
N SER A 359 -20.08 -9.79 -6.51
CA SER A 359 -19.59 -11.15 -6.28
C SER A 359 -18.66 -11.67 -7.41
N SER A 360 -18.24 -10.79 -8.32
CA SER A 360 -17.42 -11.16 -9.48
C SER A 360 -16.03 -10.50 -9.39
N ILE A 361 -15.03 -11.10 -10.04
CA ILE A 361 -13.72 -10.51 -10.27
C ILE A 361 -13.41 -10.55 -11.75
N SER A 362 -12.77 -9.50 -12.28
CA SER A 362 -12.23 -9.48 -13.65
C SER A 362 -10.74 -9.20 -13.59
N PHE A 363 -9.95 -9.87 -14.42
CA PHE A 363 -8.52 -9.67 -14.51
C PHE A 363 -8.13 -9.01 -15.85
N GLY A 364 -7.08 -8.18 -15.79
CA GLY A 364 -6.41 -7.63 -16.97
C GLY A 364 -5.47 -8.65 -17.62
N SER A 365 -4.73 -8.18 -18.63
CA SER A 365 -3.69 -8.99 -19.28
C SER A 365 -2.61 -9.40 -18.28
N SER A 366 -2.12 -10.63 -18.42
CA SER A 366 -1.01 -11.12 -17.60
C SER A 366 0.33 -10.61 -18.14
N THR A 367 1.23 -10.27 -17.21
CA THR A 367 2.60 -9.82 -17.49
C THR A 367 3.57 -10.79 -16.85
N GLN A 368 4.64 -11.18 -17.56
CA GLN A 368 5.72 -11.97 -16.97
C GLN A 368 6.49 -11.12 -15.96
N ILE A 369 6.67 -11.63 -14.73
CA ILE A 369 7.33 -10.92 -13.63
C ILE A 369 8.63 -11.57 -13.17
N SER A 370 8.90 -12.82 -13.56
CA SER A 370 10.17 -13.50 -13.33
C SER A 370 10.44 -14.53 -14.42
N ASP A 371 11.71 -14.86 -14.63
CA ASP A 371 12.13 -15.91 -15.56
C ASP A 371 12.02 -17.31 -14.96
N GLY A 372 11.86 -17.41 -13.64
CA GLY A 372 11.67 -18.69 -12.96
C GLY A 372 11.10 -18.50 -11.56
N SER A 373 10.24 -19.41 -11.11
CA SER A 373 9.65 -19.32 -9.77
C SER A 373 9.16 -20.65 -9.22
N ALA A 374 9.26 -20.79 -7.90
CA ALA A 374 8.57 -21.79 -7.08
C ALA A 374 8.26 -21.18 -5.69
N TYR A 375 7.31 -21.75 -4.96
CA TYR A 375 6.92 -21.29 -3.61
C TYR A 375 6.54 -19.79 -3.57
N ASN A 376 5.69 -19.33 -4.48
CA ASN A 376 5.36 -17.93 -4.66
C ASN A 376 4.61 -17.31 -3.46
N SER A 377 4.96 -16.09 -3.10
CA SER A 377 4.23 -15.24 -2.15
C SER A 377 4.23 -13.79 -2.61
N ALA A 378 3.17 -13.04 -2.33
CA ALA A 378 3.02 -11.63 -2.68
C ALA A 378 2.73 -10.78 -1.44
N ILE A 379 3.44 -9.67 -1.30
CA ILE A 379 3.31 -8.75 -0.18
C ILE A 379 3.12 -7.34 -0.74
N TYR A 380 2.01 -6.69 -0.44
CA TYR A 380 1.82 -5.30 -0.84
C TYR A 380 2.60 -4.36 0.09
N ILE A 381 3.26 -3.37 -0.50
CA ILE A 381 4.07 -2.34 0.17
C ILE A 381 3.37 -0.99 0.02
N PRO A 382 2.55 -0.56 1.00
CA PRO A 382 1.65 0.58 0.85
C PRO A 382 2.34 1.90 0.57
N ASP A 383 3.43 2.21 1.28
CA ASP A 383 4.16 3.47 1.15
C ASP A 383 4.94 3.62 -0.17
N LYS A 384 5.06 2.55 -0.94
CA LYS A 384 5.70 2.53 -2.26
C LYS A 384 4.72 2.26 -3.40
N ASN A 385 3.48 1.88 -3.10
CA ASN A 385 2.50 1.38 -4.07
C ASN A 385 3.09 0.28 -4.97
N LYS A 386 3.75 -0.70 -4.36
CA LYS A 386 4.40 -1.82 -5.04
C LYS A 386 3.97 -3.15 -4.43
N VAL A 387 4.10 -4.20 -5.20
CA VAL A 387 4.02 -5.57 -4.70
C VAL A 387 5.44 -6.15 -4.69
N LEU A 388 5.87 -6.63 -3.54
CA LEU A 388 7.06 -7.47 -3.45
C LEU A 388 6.61 -8.91 -3.73
N THR A 389 7.12 -9.49 -4.80
CA THR A 389 6.97 -10.91 -5.10
C THR A 389 8.16 -11.65 -4.55
N LEU A 390 7.89 -12.72 -3.81
CA LEU A 390 8.85 -13.58 -3.16
C LEU A 390 8.76 -14.97 -3.77
N TYR A 391 9.87 -15.55 -4.20
CA TYR A 391 9.90 -16.86 -4.83
C TYR A 391 11.29 -17.52 -4.72
N GLN A 392 11.34 -18.83 -4.88
CA GLN A 392 12.60 -19.57 -5.10
C GLN A 392 12.91 -19.58 -6.60
N ASP A 393 14.12 -19.19 -6.96
CA ASP A 393 14.65 -19.42 -8.31
C ASP A 393 14.94 -20.92 -8.50
N PRO A 394 14.25 -21.61 -9.40
CA PRO A 394 14.40 -23.07 -9.56
C PRO A 394 15.77 -23.48 -10.14
N THR A 395 16.53 -22.53 -10.67
CA THR A 395 17.85 -22.80 -11.26
C THR A 395 18.96 -22.74 -10.21
N SER A 396 18.94 -21.70 -9.35
CA SER A 396 19.93 -21.49 -8.30
C SER A 396 19.48 -21.97 -6.92
N THR A 397 18.19 -22.33 -6.76
CA THR A 397 17.51 -22.61 -5.50
C THR A 397 17.51 -21.45 -4.49
N SER A 398 17.96 -20.27 -4.94
CA SER A 398 18.01 -19.06 -4.11
C SER A 398 16.64 -18.50 -3.84
N GLY A 399 16.44 -17.91 -2.66
CA GLY A 399 15.31 -17.06 -2.37
C GLY A 399 15.48 -15.69 -3.02
N VAL A 400 14.52 -15.30 -3.83
CA VAL A 400 14.58 -14.10 -4.65
C VAL A 400 13.34 -13.25 -4.44
N VAL A 401 13.50 -11.94 -4.53
CA VAL A 401 12.40 -10.98 -4.54
C VAL A 401 12.49 -10.05 -5.75
N ASN A 402 11.33 -9.64 -6.25
CA ASN A 402 11.18 -8.52 -7.18
C ASN A 402 10.20 -7.50 -6.60
N LEU A 403 10.46 -6.21 -6.83
CA LEU A 403 9.50 -5.14 -6.59
C LEU A 403 8.76 -4.86 -7.88
N VAL A 404 7.45 -5.04 -7.87
CA VAL A 404 6.57 -4.85 -9.02
C VAL A 404 5.74 -3.59 -8.81
N GLU A 405 5.84 -2.64 -9.70
CA GLU A 405 4.95 -1.47 -9.71
C GLU A 405 3.55 -1.87 -10.13
N VAL A 406 2.55 -1.33 -9.42
CA VAL A 406 1.14 -1.58 -9.71
C VAL A 406 0.39 -0.26 -9.82
N ASN A 407 -0.40 -0.09 -10.88
CA ASN A 407 -1.09 1.15 -11.21
C ASN A 407 -2.51 0.89 -11.73
N ASN A 408 -3.37 1.91 -11.65
CA ASN A 408 -4.70 1.87 -12.28
C ASN A 408 -4.71 2.44 -13.71
N TYR A 409 -3.60 2.96 -14.18
CA TYR A 409 -3.46 3.65 -15.46
C TYR A 409 -2.04 3.49 -16.00
N ASN A 410 -1.88 3.74 -17.29
CA ASN A 410 -0.59 3.73 -17.98
C ASN A 410 0.24 5.02 -17.75
N PHE A 411 -0.17 5.88 -16.81
CA PHE A 411 0.50 7.14 -16.52
C PHE A 411 1.76 6.94 -15.66
N THR A 412 2.85 7.59 -16.05
CA THR A 412 4.03 7.83 -15.20
C THR A 412 4.26 9.32 -15.10
N ASP A 413 4.51 9.85 -13.91
CA ASP A 413 4.71 11.30 -13.70
C ASP A 413 5.85 11.85 -14.60
N ALA A 414 6.84 11.02 -14.92
CA ALA A 414 7.95 11.37 -15.80
C ALA A 414 7.58 11.36 -17.30
N GLY A 415 6.47 10.72 -17.67
CA GLY A 415 6.05 10.59 -19.08
C GLY A 415 5.04 11.64 -19.54
N PHE A 416 4.43 12.41 -18.61
CA PHE A 416 3.45 13.43 -18.98
C PHE A 416 4.11 14.57 -19.76
N ILE A 417 3.55 14.91 -20.93
CA ILE A 417 4.07 16.00 -21.77
C ILE A 417 3.04 17.07 -22.14
N GLY A 418 1.76 16.79 -22.04
CA GLY A 418 0.74 17.77 -22.41
C GLY A 418 -0.61 17.17 -22.78
N LEU A 419 -1.38 17.93 -23.56
CA LEU A 419 -2.69 17.54 -24.05
C LEU A 419 -2.68 17.44 -25.57
N ALA A 420 -3.37 16.46 -26.14
CA ALA A 420 -3.50 16.36 -27.59
C ALA A 420 -4.16 17.62 -28.18
N ALA A 421 -3.53 18.22 -29.18
CA ALA A 421 -4.04 19.40 -29.86
C ALA A 421 -5.08 19.05 -30.96
N GLN A 422 -5.15 17.79 -31.34
CA GLN A 422 -6.06 17.23 -32.34
C GLN A 422 -6.23 15.73 -32.12
N ALA A 423 -7.23 15.13 -32.77
CA ALA A 423 -7.33 13.68 -32.83
C ALA A 423 -6.19 13.12 -33.71
N ILE A 424 -5.52 12.05 -33.26
CA ILE A 424 -4.39 11.42 -33.94
C ILE A 424 -4.73 9.92 -34.07
N SER A 425 -4.77 9.42 -35.31
CA SER A 425 -4.97 7.98 -35.54
C SER A 425 -3.76 7.18 -35.08
N ASP A 426 -3.96 5.90 -34.78
CA ASP A 426 -2.87 4.99 -34.45
C ASP A 426 -1.77 5.03 -35.53
N THR A 427 -0.53 5.05 -35.11
CA THR A 427 0.69 5.18 -35.94
C THR A 427 0.80 6.47 -36.76
N ALA A 428 -0.17 7.39 -36.69
CA ALA A 428 -0.11 8.68 -37.34
C ALA A 428 0.67 9.70 -36.50
N THR A 429 1.12 10.77 -37.15
CA THR A 429 1.82 11.89 -36.50
C THR A 429 0.84 13.03 -36.24
N GLY A 430 0.88 13.61 -35.07
CA GLY A 430 0.01 14.73 -34.69
C GLY A 430 0.60 15.62 -33.62
N SER A 431 -0.07 16.73 -33.34
CA SER A 431 0.39 17.79 -32.45
C SER A 431 -0.08 17.59 -31.02
N VAL A 432 0.82 17.84 -30.08
CA VAL A 432 0.58 17.83 -28.63
C VAL A 432 0.90 19.23 -28.08
N ASN A 433 -0.05 19.80 -27.34
CA ASN A 433 0.09 21.03 -26.59
C ASN A 433 0.88 20.79 -25.32
N THR A 434 2.05 21.40 -25.21
CA THR A 434 2.89 21.33 -24.00
C THR A 434 2.74 22.58 -23.14
N LEU A 435 3.57 22.76 -22.13
CA LEU A 435 3.54 23.89 -21.22
C LEU A 435 3.53 25.23 -21.97
N GLY A 436 2.57 26.09 -21.65
CA GLY A 436 2.42 27.43 -22.29
C GLY A 436 1.59 27.45 -23.58
N SER A 437 1.09 26.31 -24.05
CA SER A 437 0.17 26.22 -25.19
C SER A 437 -1.27 26.48 -24.80
N LEU A 438 -2.08 26.98 -25.72
CA LEU A 438 -3.53 27.11 -25.58
C LEU A 438 -4.20 25.84 -26.11
N ASN A 439 -5.08 25.22 -25.31
CA ASN A 439 -5.95 24.13 -25.74
C ASN A 439 -7.41 24.59 -25.73
N GLU A 440 -7.98 24.82 -26.90
CA GLU A 440 -9.38 25.28 -27.06
C GLU A 440 -10.40 24.15 -27.12
N SER A 441 -9.95 22.90 -27.07
CA SER A 441 -10.79 21.73 -27.29
C SER A 441 -11.33 21.10 -26.01
N GLN A 442 -11.08 21.70 -24.87
CA GLN A 442 -11.62 21.23 -23.59
C GLN A 442 -13.07 21.64 -23.42
N SER A 443 -13.90 20.71 -22.96
CA SER A 443 -15.31 20.94 -22.64
C SER A 443 -15.61 20.55 -21.20
N GLY A 444 -16.68 21.12 -20.63
CA GLY A 444 -17.09 20.82 -19.25
C GLY A 444 -16.24 21.47 -18.17
N LEU A 445 -15.31 22.36 -18.53
CA LEU A 445 -14.48 23.10 -17.59
C LEU A 445 -15.21 24.37 -17.08
N THR A 446 -15.02 24.69 -15.80
CA THR A 446 -15.54 25.92 -15.19
C THR A 446 -14.55 27.07 -15.37
N ILE A 447 -15.00 28.17 -15.96
CA ILE A 447 -14.17 29.36 -16.18
C ILE A 447 -13.63 29.89 -14.85
N GLY A 448 -12.32 30.15 -14.79
CA GLY A 448 -11.64 30.68 -13.60
C GLY A 448 -11.25 29.64 -12.56
N SER A 449 -11.41 28.35 -12.85
CA SER A 449 -10.91 27.26 -12.03
C SER A 449 -9.57 26.76 -12.55
N ASP A 450 -8.66 26.44 -11.63
CA ASP A 450 -7.43 25.72 -11.95
C ASP A 450 -7.75 24.24 -12.20
N TYR A 451 -7.09 23.63 -13.16
CA TYR A 451 -7.22 22.21 -13.46
C TYR A 451 -5.86 21.53 -13.45
N TYR A 452 -5.86 20.34 -12.92
CA TYR A 452 -4.67 19.48 -12.80
C TYR A 452 -4.90 18.21 -13.62
N ALA A 453 -3.92 17.80 -14.41
CA ALA A 453 -3.96 16.50 -15.07
C ALA A 453 -3.84 15.40 -14.01
N TYR A 454 -4.85 14.56 -13.93
CA TYR A 454 -4.84 13.43 -13.05
C TYR A 454 -4.30 12.19 -13.75
N ARG A 455 -3.83 11.22 -12.96
CA ARG A 455 -3.19 9.99 -13.46
C ARG A 455 -4.12 9.10 -14.30
N ASP A 456 -5.44 9.30 -14.25
CA ASP A 456 -6.42 8.63 -15.10
C ASP A 456 -6.69 9.36 -16.43
N GLY A 457 -5.96 10.44 -16.70
CA GLY A 457 -6.08 11.27 -17.89
C GLY A 457 -7.12 12.37 -17.78
N ASN A 458 -7.93 12.41 -16.72
CA ASN A 458 -8.92 13.45 -16.51
C ASN A 458 -8.30 14.76 -16.00
N LEU A 459 -8.95 15.88 -16.29
CA LEU A 459 -8.66 17.17 -15.67
C LEU A 459 -9.52 17.32 -14.41
N VAL A 460 -8.89 17.52 -13.26
CA VAL A 460 -9.56 17.69 -11.96
C VAL A 460 -9.30 19.07 -11.38
N THR A 461 -10.26 19.61 -10.62
CA THR A 461 -10.17 20.96 -10.02
C THR A 461 -9.38 21.01 -8.72
N SER A 462 -8.97 19.85 -8.20
CA SER A 462 -8.11 19.76 -7.03
C SER A 462 -6.89 18.94 -7.39
N PRO A 463 -5.66 19.37 -7.04
CA PRO A 463 -4.55 18.42 -7.02
C PRO A 463 -4.99 17.23 -6.16
N VAL A 464 -4.66 16.03 -6.58
CA VAL A 464 -5.07 14.80 -5.88
C VAL A 464 -4.79 14.97 -4.40
N GLY A 465 -5.84 14.92 -3.62
CA GLY A 465 -5.78 15.24 -2.22
C GLY A 465 -4.78 14.34 -1.51
N PHE A 466 -4.00 14.95 -0.67
CA PHE A 466 -3.24 14.26 0.37
C PHE A 466 -4.23 13.36 1.12
N ASP A 467 -4.14 12.04 0.90
CA ASP A 467 -4.98 11.07 1.60
C ASP A 467 -4.48 10.94 3.04
N ILE A 468 -5.16 11.63 3.95
CA ILE A 468 -4.89 11.54 5.39
C ILE A 468 -5.16 10.12 5.92
N GLY A 469 -6.02 9.34 5.24
CA GLY A 469 -6.30 7.95 5.61
C GLY A 469 -5.09 7.01 5.48
N GLY A 470 -4.14 7.34 4.59
CA GLY A 470 -2.86 6.63 4.42
C GLY A 470 -1.71 7.22 5.25
N GLY A 471 -1.95 8.26 6.03
CA GLY A 471 -0.93 8.91 6.85
C GLY A 471 -0.48 8.01 7.99
N SER A 472 0.82 7.66 8.02
CA SER A 472 1.45 7.02 9.18
C SER A 472 2.40 8.01 9.87
N TYR A 473 2.47 7.95 11.19
CA TYR A 473 3.46 8.69 11.94
C TYR A 473 4.87 8.15 11.63
N ASP A 474 5.73 8.96 11.00
CA ASP A 474 7.08 8.57 10.59
C ASP A 474 8.14 8.74 11.68
N ASN A 475 7.72 8.87 12.95
CA ASN A 475 8.55 9.08 14.15
C ASN A 475 9.41 10.34 14.13
N LYS A 476 9.05 11.33 13.31
CA LYS A 476 9.72 12.61 13.27
C LYS A 476 9.02 13.61 14.18
N SER A 477 9.74 14.14 15.12
CA SER A 477 9.24 15.14 16.06
C SER A 477 10.34 16.10 16.49
N VAL A 478 9.92 17.29 16.90
CA VAL A 478 10.78 18.31 17.54
C VAL A 478 10.05 18.94 18.71
N SER A 479 10.74 19.16 19.82
CA SER A 479 10.18 19.94 20.93
C SER A 479 10.36 21.44 20.66
N VAL A 480 9.25 22.17 20.63
CA VAL A 480 9.24 23.62 20.47
C VAL A 480 9.03 24.36 21.83
N ALA A 481 8.95 23.60 22.93
CA ALA A 481 8.56 24.10 24.24
C ALA A 481 9.45 25.24 24.81
N ALA A 482 10.70 25.29 24.35
CA ALA A 482 11.63 26.36 24.79
C ALA A 482 11.26 27.74 24.23
N GLN A 483 10.60 27.83 23.09
CA GLN A 483 10.19 29.07 22.41
C GLN A 483 8.67 29.27 22.40
N VAL A 484 7.91 28.18 22.41
CA VAL A 484 6.46 28.16 22.28
C VAL A 484 5.88 27.25 23.35
N ALA A 485 5.46 27.84 24.46
CA ALA A 485 4.93 27.07 25.60
C ALA A 485 3.55 26.46 25.35
N SER A 486 2.76 27.05 24.43
CA SER A 486 1.41 26.61 24.10
C SER A 486 1.21 26.63 22.57
N PRO A 487 1.79 25.67 21.83
CA PRO A 487 1.69 25.63 20.37
C PRO A 487 0.25 25.35 19.92
N HIS A 488 -0.25 26.13 18.96
CA HIS A 488 -1.64 26.04 18.50
C HIS A 488 -1.79 25.87 17.00
N SER A 489 -0.88 26.42 16.21
CA SER A 489 -0.89 26.31 14.76
C SER A 489 0.54 26.25 14.23
N MET A 490 0.73 25.57 13.13
CA MET A 490 2.01 25.42 12.45
C MET A 490 1.85 25.71 10.96
N ALA A 491 2.87 26.29 10.33
CA ALA A 491 3.01 26.42 8.89
C ALA A 491 4.45 26.08 8.48
N ILE A 492 4.61 25.60 7.25
CA ILE A 492 5.92 25.33 6.63
C ILE A 492 6.02 26.17 5.35
N SER A 493 7.21 26.70 5.06
CA SER A 493 7.48 27.43 3.80
C SER A 493 7.28 26.55 2.58
N ALA A 494 7.01 27.16 1.44
CA ALA A 494 6.72 26.43 0.20
C ALA A 494 7.87 25.51 -0.26
N ASP A 495 9.12 25.87 0.08
CA ASP A 495 10.33 25.08 -0.20
C ASP A 495 10.65 24.03 0.90
N GLY A 496 9.85 24.00 1.99
CA GLY A 496 10.03 23.08 3.10
C GLY A 496 11.19 23.39 4.04
N THR A 497 11.90 24.53 3.86
CA THR A 497 13.13 24.81 4.63
C THR A 497 12.90 25.59 5.92
N ALA A 498 11.72 26.17 6.12
CA ALA A 498 11.35 26.91 7.32
C ALA A 498 10.00 26.42 7.89
N MET A 499 9.94 26.34 9.23
CA MET A 499 8.73 26.03 9.99
C MET A 499 8.41 27.19 10.94
N TYR A 500 7.13 27.49 11.06
CA TYR A 500 6.59 28.55 11.91
C TYR A 500 5.60 27.96 12.89
N VAL A 501 5.71 28.32 14.17
CA VAL A 501 4.81 27.84 15.20
C VAL A 501 4.18 29.02 15.94
N LEU A 502 2.84 29.05 15.98
CA LEU A 502 2.04 30.05 16.67
C LEU A 502 1.83 29.66 18.13
N ASN A 503 2.11 30.57 19.03
CA ASN A 503 1.98 30.41 20.46
C ASN A 503 0.68 31.07 20.98
N LEU A 504 -0.20 30.31 21.61
CA LEU A 504 -1.40 30.81 22.27
C LEU A 504 -1.09 31.49 23.62
N GLY A 505 -0.01 31.06 24.29
CA GLY A 505 0.42 31.66 25.56
C GLY A 505 1.19 32.96 25.37
N SER A 506 1.26 33.79 26.44
CA SER A 506 2.15 34.96 26.42
C SER A 506 3.60 34.54 26.09
N PRO A 507 4.27 35.21 25.15
CA PRO A 507 4.02 36.54 24.56
C PRO A 507 3.17 36.56 23.29
N TYR A 508 2.37 35.50 22.97
CA TYR A 508 1.50 35.42 21.79
C TYR A 508 2.29 35.70 20.50
N ASN A 509 3.29 34.88 20.24
CA ASN A 509 4.24 35.08 19.15
C ASN A 509 4.20 33.96 18.12
N VAL A 510 4.73 34.24 16.94
CA VAL A 510 5.12 33.24 15.94
C VAL A 510 6.63 33.05 16.06
N ALA A 511 7.08 31.83 16.30
CA ALA A 511 8.50 31.46 16.31
C ALA A 511 8.88 30.77 14.99
N GLN A 512 10.05 31.10 14.45
CA GLN A 512 10.58 30.53 13.22
C GLN A 512 11.69 29.54 13.51
N TYR A 513 11.65 28.40 12.80
CA TYR A 513 12.66 27.34 12.83
C TYR A 513 13.19 27.10 11.43
N THR A 514 14.46 26.74 11.29
CA THR A 514 15.07 26.29 10.05
C THR A 514 15.06 24.76 10.04
N LEU A 515 14.67 24.16 8.91
CA LEU A 515 14.71 22.73 8.67
C LEU A 515 15.96 22.40 7.84
N ALA A 516 16.90 21.62 8.38
CA ALA A 516 18.12 21.22 7.65
C ALA A 516 17.80 20.28 6.48
N THR A 517 16.72 19.51 6.60
CA THR A 517 16.14 18.73 5.51
C THR A 517 14.73 19.24 5.25
N ALA A 518 14.42 19.60 4.02
CA ALA A 518 13.11 20.13 3.65
C ALA A 518 11.98 19.20 4.09
N TYR A 519 10.93 19.78 4.73
CA TYR A 519 9.75 19.09 5.29
C TYR A 519 10.04 18.08 6.41
N ASP A 520 11.28 17.95 6.89
CA ASP A 520 11.64 17.06 7.98
C ASP A 520 11.70 17.83 9.32
N VAL A 521 10.61 17.76 10.10
CA VAL A 521 10.49 18.47 11.36
C VAL A 521 11.50 18.02 12.43
N SER A 522 12.05 16.80 12.32
CA SER A 522 13.07 16.31 13.25
C SER A 522 14.41 17.04 13.10
N THR A 523 14.62 17.73 11.96
CA THR A 523 15.83 18.54 11.68
C THR A 523 15.66 20.01 12.03
N ALA A 524 14.55 20.38 12.70
CA ALA A 524 14.24 21.76 13.03
C ALA A 524 15.16 22.33 14.10
N THR A 525 15.69 23.51 13.84
CA THR A 525 16.47 24.32 14.80
C THR A 525 15.85 25.72 14.90
N TYR A 526 15.78 26.25 16.11
CA TYR A 526 15.24 27.60 16.30
C TYR A 526 16.11 28.65 15.58
N ALA A 527 15.48 29.43 14.68
CA ALA A 527 16.17 30.39 13.83
C ALA A 527 16.54 31.71 14.57
N SER A 528 16.26 31.80 15.87
CA SER A 528 16.37 33.04 16.67
C SER A 528 15.51 34.20 16.13
N LYS A 529 14.39 33.85 15.48
CA LYS A 529 13.44 34.78 14.87
C LYS A 529 12.05 34.55 15.46
N SER A 530 11.40 35.62 15.87
CA SER A 530 10.03 35.61 16.36
C SER A 530 9.35 36.94 16.12
N PHE A 531 8.02 36.94 16.07
CA PHE A 531 7.19 38.13 15.96
C PHE A 531 5.95 38.01 16.88
N SER A 532 5.69 39.03 17.70
CA SER A 532 4.52 39.04 18.58
C SER A 532 3.29 39.60 17.86
N VAL A 533 2.18 38.87 17.97
CA VAL A 533 0.87 39.27 17.44
C VAL A 533 -0.05 39.85 18.52
N SER A 534 0.45 39.98 19.75
CA SER A 534 -0.33 40.36 20.93
C SER A 534 -1.03 41.72 20.85
N SER A 535 -0.52 42.65 20.03
CA SER A 535 -1.15 43.96 19.80
C SER A 535 -2.49 43.86 19.05
N GLN A 536 -2.71 42.81 18.29
CA GLN A 536 -3.93 42.56 17.51
C GLN A 536 -4.77 41.41 18.09
N GLU A 537 -4.11 40.33 18.53
CA GLU A 537 -4.81 39.13 18.99
C GLU A 537 -4.13 38.53 20.23
N THR A 538 -4.92 38.40 21.29
CA THR A 538 -4.47 37.85 22.60
C THR A 538 -4.95 36.41 22.84
N SER A 539 -5.60 35.82 21.87
CA SER A 539 -6.00 34.40 21.86
C SER A 539 -5.85 33.82 20.48
N PRO A 540 -4.63 33.87 19.87
CA PRO A 540 -4.40 33.43 18.51
C PRO A 540 -4.56 31.91 18.39
N ARG A 541 -5.30 31.41 17.36
CA ARG A 541 -5.69 30.02 17.20
C ARG A 541 -5.20 29.42 15.90
N GLY A 542 -5.20 30.16 14.82
CA GLY A 542 -4.82 29.71 13.50
C GLY A 542 -3.89 30.68 12.79
N MET A 543 -2.99 30.14 11.98
CA MET A 543 -2.05 30.92 11.18
C MET A 543 -1.90 30.27 9.79
N THR A 544 -1.73 31.10 8.76
CA THR A 544 -1.35 30.66 7.43
C THR A 544 -0.51 31.71 6.73
N PHE A 545 0.33 31.30 5.77
CA PHE A 545 1.11 32.19 4.92
C PHE A 545 0.49 32.29 3.51
N LYS A 546 0.68 33.42 2.87
CA LYS A 546 0.52 33.52 1.43
C LYS A 546 1.58 32.64 0.76
N PRO A 547 1.30 31.95 -0.37
CA PRO A 547 2.25 31.02 -1.00
C PRO A 547 3.62 31.61 -1.37
N ASP A 548 3.71 32.90 -1.60
CA ASP A 548 4.98 33.59 -1.88
C ASP A 548 5.75 34.03 -0.63
N GLY A 549 5.22 33.78 0.58
CA GLY A 549 5.83 34.13 1.84
C GLY A 549 5.89 35.62 2.19
N THR A 550 5.29 36.50 1.37
CA THR A 550 5.32 37.96 1.60
C THR A 550 4.32 38.44 2.64
N LYS A 551 3.35 37.59 3.02
CA LYS A 551 2.31 37.87 4.00
C LYS A 551 2.01 36.65 4.85
N PHE A 552 1.57 36.87 6.08
CA PHE A 552 0.90 35.85 6.88
C PHE A 552 -0.33 36.42 7.56
N TYR A 553 -1.20 35.53 7.99
CA TYR A 553 -2.50 35.84 8.57
C TYR A 553 -2.67 35.08 9.87
N VAL A 554 -3.25 35.74 10.85
CA VAL A 554 -3.56 35.15 12.15
C VAL A 554 -5.05 35.34 12.44
N ILE A 555 -5.71 34.29 12.91
CA ILE A 555 -7.06 34.33 13.45
C ILE A 555 -7.05 33.83 14.89
N GLY A 556 -7.89 34.42 15.74
CA GLY A 556 -8.04 33.99 17.11
C GLY A 556 -9.45 34.17 17.64
N SER A 557 -9.65 33.67 18.87
CA SER A 557 -10.93 33.72 19.56
C SER A 557 -11.05 34.93 20.52
N GLY A 558 -10.05 35.78 20.57
CA GLY A 558 -10.11 36.99 21.39
C GLY A 558 -11.16 38.00 20.90
N ASN A 559 -11.23 38.18 19.58
CA ASN A 559 -12.16 39.07 18.91
C ASN A 559 -12.67 38.56 17.57
N ASN A 560 -12.45 37.27 17.26
CA ASN A 560 -12.93 36.57 16.04
C ASN A 560 -12.53 37.27 14.74
N THR A 561 -11.33 37.83 14.71
CA THR A 561 -10.83 38.67 13.60
C THR A 561 -9.60 38.03 12.96
N VAL A 562 -9.55 38.04 11.64
CA VAL A 562 -8.34 37.71 10.85
C VAL A 562 -7.52 38.97 10.73
N TYR A 563 -6.24 38.92 11.09
CA TYR A 563 -5.28 39.99 10.92
C TYR A 563 -4.24 39.65 9.86
N GLU A 564 -3.96 40.61 8.98
CA GLU A 564 -2.94 40.48 7.94
C GLU A 564 -1.63 41.14 8.37
N TYR A 565 -0.53 40.44 8.19
CA TYR A 565 0.83 40.94 8.39
C TYR A 565 1.63 40.84 7.11
N THR A 566 2.48 41.86 6.83
CA THR A 566 3.40 41.88 5.72
C THR A 566 4.82 41.59 6.18
N LEU A 567 5.59 40.86 5.38
CA LEU A 567 7.00 40.61 5.61
C LEU A 567 7.81 41.37 4.56
N SER A 568 8.76 42.21 4.99
CA SER A 568 9.64 42.93 4.06
C SER A 568 10.65 42.00 3.38
N THR A 569 10.95 40.87 4.01
CA THR A 569 11.68 39.75 3.40
C THR A 569 10.78 38.51 3.47
N ALA A 570 10.47 37.92 2.30
CA ALA A 570 9.62 36.76 2.23
C ALA A 570 10.14 35.62 3.15
N TRP A 571 9.23 34.98 3.89
CA TRP A 571 9.54 33.88 4.81
C TRP A 571 10.44 34.24 6.00
N ASP A 572 10.70 35.54 6.26
CA ASP A 572 11.44 35.98 7.43
C ASP A 572 10.50 36.66 8.45
N ILE A 573 10.07 35.88 9.47
CA ILE A 573 9.07 36.35 10.46
C ILE A 573 9.57 37.55 11.26
N SER A 574 10.89 37.74 11.39
CA SER A 574 11.46 38.91 12.14
C SER A 574 11.24 40.23 11.41
N THR A 575 10.90 40.18 10.11
CA THR A 575 10.63 41.35 9.28
C THR A 575 9.14 41.72 9.21
N ALA A 576 8.31 41.01 10.00
CA ALA A 576 6.86 41.17 9.97
C ALA A 576 6.40 42.52 10.55
N SER A 577 5.34 43.05 9.98
CA SER A 577 4.61 44.21 10.49
C SER A 577 3.12 44.07 10.23
N TYR A 578 2.28 44.59 11.13
CA TYR A 578 0.83 44.62 10.88
C TYR A 578 0.51 45.53 9.70
N SER A 579 -0.24 45.02 8.73
CA SER A 579 -0.55 45.73 7.46
C SER A 579 -1.61 46.82 7.62
N GLY A 580 -2.35 46.82 8.74
CA GLY A 580 -3.53 47.63 8.92
C GLY A 580 -4.84 46.95 8.45
N ASN A 581 -4.73 45.82 7.76
CA ASN A 581 -5.89 45.09 7.26
C ASN A 581 -6.37 44.01 8.23
N SER A 582 -7.68 43.98 8.43
CA SER A 582 -8.34 42.95 9.23
C SER A 582 -9.71 42.60 8.69
N PHE A 583 -10.19 41.42 9.04
CA PHE A 583 -11.52 40.92 8.65
C PHE A 583 -12.21 40.26 9.86
N LEU A 584 -13.36 40.79 10.27
CA LEU A 584 -14.16 40.20 11.34
C LEU A 584 -14.94 38.98 10.82
N ALA A 585 -14.63 37.80 11.33
CA ALA A 585 -15.31 36.55 10.99
C ALA A 585 -16.65 36.46 11.76
N THR A 586 -17.66 37.12 11.27
CA THR A 586 -19.01 37.12 11.88
C THR A 586 -19.63 35.73 11.84
N GLY A 587 -20.31 35.34 12.92
CA GLY A 587 -20.98 34.03 13.03
C GLY A 587 -20.11 32.88 13.52
N GLN A 588 -18.83 33.11 13.82
CA GLN A 588 -17.91 32.13 14.42
C GLN A 588 -17.61 32.55 15.85
N SER A 589 -17.84 31.66 16.82
CA SER A 589 -17.58 31.95 18.24
C SER A 589 -16.14 31.61 18.68
N THR A 590 -15.49 30.66 18.01
CA THR A 590 -14.12 30.21 18.29
C THR A 590 -13.40 29.79 17.02
N PRO A 591 -13.09 30.73 16.11
CA PRO A 591 -12.39 30.39 14.87
C PRO A 591 -10.97 29.91 15.17
N CYS A 592 -10.53 28.80 14.55
CA CYS A 592 -9.26 28.16 14.84
C CYS A 592 -8.43 27.76 13.62
N GLY A 593 -8.88 28.04 12.41
CA GLY A 593 -8.14 27.67 11.19
C GLY A 593 -8.29 28.71 10.07
N LEU A 594 -7.24 28.84 9.27
CA LEU A 594 -7.16 29.65 8.06
C LEU A 594 -6.51 28.83 6.96
N GLY A 595 -6.92 29.05 5.73
CA GLY A 595 -6.27 28.47 4.55
C GLY A 595 -6.46 29.36 3.34
N PHE A 596 -5.49 29.33 2.44
CA PHE A 596 -5.58 29.96 1.12
C PHE A 596 -5.56 28.89 0.03
N ASN A 597 -6.14 29.22 -1.11
CA ASN A 597 -5.91 28.44 -2.33
C ASN A 597 -4.44 28.60 -2.80
N SER A 598 -4.00 27.79 -3.74
CA SER A 598 -2.63 27.79 -4.26
C SER A 598 -2.20 29.17 -4.84
N ALA A 599 -3.15 29.95 -5.34
CA ALA A 599 -2.89 31.31 -5.85
C ALA A 599 -2.84 32.37 -4.74
N GLY A 600 -3.22 32.06 -3.49
CA GLY A 600 -3.29 33.01 -2.38
C GLY A 600 -4.35 34.11 -2.56
N THR A 601 -5.39 33.84 -3.36
CA THR A 601 -6.45 34.81 -3.68
C THR A 601 -7.76 34.53 -2.97
N ARG A 602 -7.92 33.36 -2.35
CA ARG A 602 -9.10 32.94 -1.57
C ARG A 602 -8.70 32.13 -0.37
#